data_de33b89db5a8c329ae7f418bcc7a9c2f
#
_entry.id   de33b89db5a8c329ae7f418bcc7a9c2f
#
_cell.length_a   1.000
_cell.length_b   1.000
_cell.length_c   1.000
_cell.angle_alpha   90.00
_cell.angle_beta   90.00
_cell.angle_gamma   90.00
#
_symmetry.space_group_name_H-M   'P 1'
#
loop_
_entity.id
_entity.type
_entity.pdbx_description
1 polymer ?
#
loop_
_entity_poly.entity_id
_entity_poly.type
_entity_poly.pdbx_seq_one_letter_code
_entity_poly.pdbx_strand_id
1 'polypeptide(L)'
;MPERLKMRALRVVGARQVLRAIRQDRAEAVFLAMDAGPQIRGAVEQAAREGNVPLQMVSTMEELAALCRVDVPSAAAAVYRNQQ
;
A
#
# COMPACT_ATOMS: atom_id res chain seq x y z
N MET A 1 12.74 -4.97 -2.04
CA MET A 1 11.65 -4.33 -1.29
C MET A 1 12.11 -3.07 -0.64
N PRO A 2 11.29 -2.03 -0.65
CA PRO A 2 11.71 -0.78 -0.05
C PRO A 2 11.83 -0.90 1.47
N GLU A 3 12.92 -0.42 1.97
CA GLU A 3 13.15 -0.38 3.42
C GLU A 3 12.04 0.41 4.13
N ARG A 4 11.44 1.39 3.44
CA ARG A 4 10.43 2.24 4.05
C ARG A 4 9.17 1.49 4.47
N LEU A 5 8.88 0.32 3.87
CA LEU A 5 7.75 -0.49 4.33
C LEU A 5 7.93 -0.97 5.75
N LYS A 6 9.17 -1.13 6.19
CA LYS A 6 9.47 -1.57 7.55
C LYS A 6 9.43 -0.44 8.57
N MET A 7 9.39 0.80 8.10
CA MET A 7 9.52 1.97 8.98
C MET A 7 8.16 2.63 9.14
N ARG A 8 7.59 2.49 10.33
CA ARG A 8 6.23 2.95 10.61
C ARG A 8 6.00 4.41 10.18
N ALA A 9 6.98 5.27 10.38
CA ALA A 9 6.82 6.69 10.07
C ALA A 9 6.80 6.98 8.58
N LEU A 10 7.25 6.03 7.74
CA LEU A 10 7.42 6.24 6.30
C LEU A 10 6.44 5.45 5.45
N ARG A 11 5.49 4.78 6.08
CA ARG A 11 4.53 3.95 5.35
C ARG A 11 3.15 4.02 5.99
N VAL A 12 2.16 3.62 5.22
CA VAL A 12 0.80 3.47 5.69
C VAL A 12 0.32 2.07 5.33
N VAL A 13 -0.45 1.45 6.22
CA VAL A 13 -0.93 0.08 6.05
C VAL A 13 -2.45 0.07 6.15
N GLY A 14 -3.09 -0.70 5.26
CA GLY A 14 -4.53 -0.82 5.21
C GLY A 14 -5.10 -0.10 4.02
N ALA A 15 -6.14 -0.70 3.38
CA ALA A 15 -6.68 -0.19 2.13
C ALA A 15 -7.21 1.24 2.25
N ARG A 16 -7.94 1.52 3.33
CA ARG A 16 -8.52 2.85 3.51
C ARG A 16 -7.43 3.91 3.64
N GLN A 17 -6.38 3.60 4.40
CA GLN A 17 -5.28 4.52 4.59
C GLN A 17 -4.52 4.73 3.28
N VAL A 18 -4.34 3.67 2.51
CA VAL A 18 -3.68 3.74 1.21
C VAL A 18 -4.46 4.65 0.27
N LEU A 19 -5.79 4.47 0.20
CA LEU A 19 -6.62 5.30 -0.66
C LEU A 19 -6.50 6.77 -0.28
N ARG A 20 -6.49 7.05 1.03
CA ARG A 20 -6.33 8.42 1.50
C ARG A 20 -4.98 9.00 1.08
N ALA A 21 -3.92 8.23 1.23
CA ALA A 21 -2.58 8.69 0.87
C ALA A 21 -2.49 9.00 -0.63
N ILE A 22 -3.10 8.16 -1.46
CA ILE A 22 -3.12 8.39 -2.91
C ILE A 22 -3.86 9.69 -3.22
N ARG A 23 -5.03 9.88 -2.63
CA ARG A 23 -5.85 11.07 -2.88
C ARG A 23 -5.18 12.35 -2.42
N GLN A 24 -4.36 12.27 -1.39
CA GLN A 24 -3.64 13.42 -0.87
C GLN A 24 -2.29 13.62 -1.55
N ASP A 25 -2.01 12.82 -2.59
CA ASP A 25 -0.76 12.88 -3.34
C ASP A 25 0.47 12.68 -2.46
N ARG A 26 0.34 11.79 -1.46
CA ARG A 26 1.42 11.50 -0.53
C ARG A 26 2.06 10.14 -0.75
N ALA A 27 1.46 9.30 -1.60
CA ALA A 27 1.96 7.95 -1.83
C ALA A 27 2.96 7.94 -2.96
N GLU A 28 4.14 7.39 -2.70
CA GLU A 28 5.16 7.24 -3.72
C GLU A 28 5.01 5.92 -4.46
N ALA A 29 4.61 4.86 -3.75
CA ALA A 29 4.40 3.54 -4.32
C ALA A 29 3.37 2.81 -3.48
N VAL A 30 2.59 1.94 -4.13
CA VAL A 30 1.52 1.19 -3.48
C VAL A 30 1.78 -0.29 -3.65
N PHE A 31 1.53 -1.05 -2.59
CA PHE A 31 1.66 -2.51 -2.58
C PHE A 31 0.29 -3.10 -2.31
N LEU A 32 -0.11 -4.08 -3.10
CA LEU A 32 -1.45 -4.66 -3.05
C LEU A 32 -1.35 -6.17 -3.02
N ALA A 33 -2.01 -6.79 -2.03
CA ALA A 33 -2.01 -8.25 -1.91
C ALA A 33 -2.94 -8.87 -2.94
N MET A 34 -2.47 -9.90 -3.61
CA MET A 34 -3.24 -10.57 -4.66
C MET A 34 -4.49 -11.27 -4.12
N ASP A 35 -4.45 -11.71 -2.87
CA ASP A 35 -5.58 -12.39 -2.25
C ASP A 35 -6.51 -11.45 -1.49
N ALA A 36 -6.33 -10.16 -1.63
CA ALA A 36 -7.29 -9.20 -1.09
C ALA A 36 -8.61 -9.32 -1.83
N GLY A 37 -9.71 -8.95 -1.18
CA GLY A 37 -11.02 -9.01 -1.80
C GLY A 37 -11.09 -8.20 -3.08
N PRO A 38 -11.91 -8.66 -4.06
CA PRO A 38 -11.95 -8.00 -5.37
C PRO A 38 -12.36 -6.53 -5.31
N GLN A 39 -13.25 -6.17 -4.40
CA GLN A 39 -13.65 -4.76 -4.28
C GLN A 39 -12.49 -3.90 -3.79
N ILE A 40 -11.74 -4.39 -2.83
CA ILE A 40 -10.59 -3.66 -2.30
C ILE A 40 -9.52 -3.55 -3.37
N ARG A 41 -9.22 -4.65 -4.06
CA ARG A 41 -8.22 -4.64 -5.12
C ARG A 41 -8.59 -3.66 -6.22
N GLY A 42 -9.84 -3.70 -6.66
CA GLY A 42 -10.30 -2.79 -7.70
C GLY A 42 -10.18 -1.33 -7.31
N ALA A 43 -10.59 -1.01 -6.07
CA ALA A 43 -10.54 0.37 -5.60
C ALA A 43 -9.09 0.89 -5.52
N VAL A 44 -8.18 0.06 -5.01
CA VAL A 44 -6.78 0.46 -4.88
C VAL A 44 -6.13 0.58 -6.25
N GLU A 45 -6.39 -0.39 -7.14
CA GLU A 45 -5.83 -0.34 -8.49
C GLU A 45 -6.29 0.90 -9.23
N GLN A 46 -7.57 1.21 -9.14
CA GLN A 46 -8.12 2.38 -9.82
C GLN A 46 -7.52 3.67 -9.27
N ALA A 47 -7.46 3.78 -7.94
CA ALA A 47 -6.90 4.99 -7.32
C ALA A 47 -5.43 5.18 -7.70
N ALA A 48 -4.65 4.11 -7.71
CA ALA A 48 -3.24 4.18 -8.07
C ALA A 48 -3.09 4.62 -9.52
N ARG A 49 -3.94 4.11 -10.41
CA ARG A 49 -3.89 4.48 -11.83
C ARG A 49 -4.23 5.95 -12.00
N GLU A 50 -5.30 6.42 -11.35
CA GLU A 50 -5.72 7.81 -11.45
C GLU A 50 -4.68 8.76 -10.88
N GLY A 51 -3.98 8.33 -9.84
CA GLY A 51 -2.95 9.16 -9.22
C GLY A 51 -1.57 8.99 -9.83
N ASN A 52 -1.44 8.13 -10.84
CA ASN A 52 -0.15 7.81 -11.46
C ASN A 52 0.87 7.29 -10.43
N VAL A 53 0.40 6.47 -9.50
CA VAL A 53 1.27 5.90 -8.47
C VAL A 53 1.63 4.48 -8.87
N PRO A 54 2.93 4.13 -8.88
CA PRO A 54 3.35 2.76 -9.19
C PRO A 54 2.71 1.77 -8.23
N LEU A 55 2.26 0.65 -8.77
CA LEU A 55 1.60 -0.41 -8.00
C LEU A 55 2.39 -1.69 -8.14
N GLN A 56 2.70 -2.33 -7.02
CA GLN A 56 3.39 -3.61 -7.01
C GLN A 56 2.51 -4.63 -6.32
N MET A 57 2.33 -5.80 -6.94
CA MET A 57 1.54 -6.87 -6.36
C MET A 57 2.39 -7.69 -5.40
N VAL A 58 1.77 -8.13 -4.32
CA VAL A 58 2.38 -9.02 -3.33
C VAL A 58 1.49 -10.27 -3.26
N SER A 59 2.07 -11.43 -3.09
CA SER A 59 1.33 -12.69 -3.21
C SER A 59 0.17 -12.81 -2.24
N THR A 60 0.37 -12.48 -0.97
CA THR A 60 -0.68 -12.63 0.05
C THR A 60 -0.69 -11.47 1.02
N MET A 61 -1.84 -11.33 1.71
CA MET A 61 -1.97 -10.34 2.76
C MET A 61 -1.03 -10.62 3.92
N GLU A 62 -0.76 -11.89 4.19
CA GLU A 62 0.18 -12.27 5.23
C GLU A 62 1.60 -11.84 4.88
N GLU A 63 1.97 -12.04 3.63
CA GLU A 63 3.29 -11.63 3.18
C GLU A 63 3.46 -10.12 3.27
N LEU A 64 2.42 -9.39 2.85
CA LEU A 64 2.47 -7.94 2.93
C LEU A 64 2.57 -7.45 4.38
N ALA A 65 1.83 -8.10 5.29
CA ALA A 65 1.92 -7.77 6.70
C ALA A 65 3.34 -7.99 7.24
N ALA A 66 3.96 -9.09 6.84
CA ALA A 66 5.33 -9.39 7.24
C ALA A 66 6.30 -8.33 6.76
N LEU A 67 6.13 -7.88 5.51
CA LEU A 67 6.98 -6.83 4.96
C LEU A 67 6.83 -5.51 5.71
N CYS A 68 5.62 -5.23 6.19
CA CYS A 68 5.34 -4.01 6.94
C CYS A 68 5.60 -4.17 8.44
N ARG A 69 5.92 -5.38 8.89
CA ARG A 69 6.16 -5.69 10.30
C ARG A 69 4.94 -5.38 11.17
N VAL A 70 3.76 -5.79 10.69
CA VAL A 70 2.52 -5.71 11.46
C VAL A 70 2.00 -7.11 11.69
N ASP A 71 1.16 -7.27 12.72
CA ASP A 71 0.70 -8.58 13.16
C ASP A 71 -0.55 -9.08 12.44
N VAL A 72 -1.26 -8.20 11.76
CA VAL A 72 -2.52 -8.56 11.11
C VAL A 72 -2.36 -8.52 9.60
N PRO A 73 -3.04 -9.42 8.86
CA PRO A 73 -2.98 -9.39 7.40
C PRO A 73 -3.41 -8.04 6.86
N SER A 74 -2.74 -7.59 5.81
CA SER A 74 -2.98 -6.26 5.23
C SER A 74 -3.26 -6.38 3.76
N ALA A 75 -4.38 -5.82 3.32
CA ALA A 75 -4.76 -5.88 1.90
C ALA A 75 -3.87 -4.98 1.04
N ALA A 76 -3.44 -3.85 1.58
CA ALA A 76 -2.63 -2.90 0.84
C ALA A 76 -1.74 -2.10 1.78
N ALA A 77 -0.67 -1.57 1.23
CA ALA A 77 0.23 -0.68 1.95
C ALA A 77 0.82 0.31 0.95
N ALA A 78 1.34 1.41 1.45
CA ALA A 78 1.99 2.39 0.59
C ALA A 78 3.16 3.00 1.35
N VAL A 79 4.14 3.47 0.60
CA VAL A 79 5.23 4.27 1.17
C VAL A 79 4.97 5.73 0.82
N TYR A 80 5.26 6.60 1.77
CA TYR A 80 5.06 8.02 1.57
C TYR A 80 6.15 8.61 0.69
N ARG A 81 5.82 9.68 -0.03
CA ARG A 81 6.82 10.43 -0.76
C ARG A 81 7.83 11.02 0.22
N ASN A 82 9.07 11.12 -0.22
CA ASN A 82 10.08 11.81 0.56
C ASN A 82 9.69 13.28 0.66
N GLN A 83 9.73 13.78 1.87
CA GLN A 83 9.47 15.19 2.12
C GLN A 83 10.78 15.89 2.35
N GLN A 84 11.04 16.86 1.55
CA GLN A 84 12.26 17.63 1.65
C GLN A 84 11.98 18.90 2.41
#